data_52686704372f90a0c592afb6e8cadda3
#
_entry.id   52686704372f90a0c592afb6e8cadda3
#
_cell.length_a   1.000
_cell.length_b   1.000
_cell.length_c   1.000
_cell.angle_alpha   90.00
_cell.angle_beta   90.00
_cell.angle_gamma   90.00
#
_symmetry.space_group_name_H-M   'P 1'
#
loop_
_entity.id
_entity.type
_entity.pdbx_description
1 polymer ?
#
loop_
_entity_poly.entity_id
_entity_poly.type
_entity_poly.pdbx_seq_one_letter_code
_entity_poly.pdbx_strand_id
1 'polypeptide(L)'
;MFTKAEVKTDIQADTPELARIERMTSEHPISEKTREQLRKVRKVLLRLHKTLLDFERVAYEREHSKITNSYEFLNLAMHNPWFAWLRHLSELIVEMDEFVDAHEPGSESTAAALIEQSRILLTPTESGNEFQRRYFASLQQSPEVVVAHSEFARLLGPARLSKQVH
;
A
#
# COMPACT_ATOMS: atom_id res chain seq x y z
N MET A 1 -13.42 55.15 -44.85
CA MET A 1 -12.32 54.16 -44.98
C MET A 1 -11.79 53.90 -43.56
N PHE A 2 -12.18 52.78 -43.02
CA PHE A 2 -11.70 52.33 -41.73
C PHE A 2 -10.66 51.25 -41.92
N THR A 3 -9.41 51.51 -41.58
CA THR A 3 -8.32 50.52 -41.57
C THR A 3 -8.41 49.69 -40.31
N LYS A 4 -8.61 48.42 -40.51
CA LYS A 4 -8.63 47.39 -39.46
C LYS A 4 -7.23 47.19 -38.97
N ALA A 5 -6.94 47.63 -37.74
CA ALA A 5 -5.70 47.32 -37.05
C ALA A 5 -5.80 45.88 -36.52
N GLU A 6 -5.02 44.97 -37.06
CA GLU A 6 -4.79 43.65 -36.48
C GLU A 6 -3.96 43.81 -35.22
N VAL A 7 -4.60 43.56 -34.07
CA VAL A 7 -3.88 43.37 -32.82
C VAL A 7 -3.38 41.93 -32.83
N LYS A 8 -2.11 41.75 -33.18
CA LYS A 8 -1.38 40.51 -32.92
C LYS A 8 -1.11 40.47 -31.41
N THR A 9 -1.91 39.71 -30.70
CA THR A 9 -1.63 39.37 -29.31
C THR A 9 -0.68 38.16 -29.32
N ASP A 10 0.62 38.44 -29.34
CA ASP A 10 1.62 37.42 -28.95
C ASP A 10 1.50 37.18 -27.46
N ILE A 11 0.65 36.25 -27.08
CA ILE A 11 0.67 35.71 -25.73
C ILE A 11 1.81 34.68 -25.71
N GLN A 12 2.99 35.16 -25.44
CA GLN A 12 4.13 34.31 -25.09
C GLN A 12 3.89 33.81 -23.65
N ALA A 13 3.19 32.69 -23.54
CA ALA A 13 2.93 32.05 -22.28
C ALA A 13 4.15 31.23 -21.84
N ASP A 14 5.21 31.94 -21.44
CA ASP A 14 6.34 31.35 -20.74
C ASP A 14 6.12 31.58 -19.23
N THR A 15 5.12 30.88 -18.70
CA THR A 15 4.81 30.95 -17.27
C THR A 15 5.39 29.71 -16.59
N PRO A 16 6.23 29.85 -15.56
CA PRO A 16 6.75 28.73 -14.76
C PRO A 16 5.64 27.85 -14.18
N GLU A 17 4.44 28.39 -14.08
CA GLU A 17 3.23 27.66 -13.65
C GLU A 17 2.79 26.61 -14.67
N LEU A 18 2.81 26.92 -15.97
CA LEU A 18 2.47 25.94 -17.02
C LEU A 18 3.50 24.82 -17.07
N ALA A 19 4.78 25.12 -16.96
CA ALA A 19 5.84 24.12 -16.88
C ALA A 19 5.74 23.25 -15.62
N ARG A 20 5.16 23.78 -14.54
CA ARG A 20 4.87 23.03 -13.31
C ARG A 20 3.65 22.11 -13.48
N ILE A 21 2.61 22.62 -14.13
CA ILE A 21 1.41 21.84 -14.48
C ILE A 21 1.76 20.73 -15.47
N GLU A 22 2.58 21.00 -16.49
CA GLU A 22 3.06 19.99 -17.44
C GLU A 22 3.94 18.94 -16.76
N ARG A 23 4.76 19.30 -15.79
CA ARG A 23 5.52 18.34 -14.97
C ARG A 23 4.62 17.51 -14.05
N MET A 24 3.51 18.07 -13.58
CA MET A 24 2.51 17.32 -12.79
C MET A 24 1.66 16.41 -13.66
N THR A 25 1.50 16.72 -14.94
CA THR A 25 0.74 15.91 -15.90
C THR A 25 1.61 14.94 -16.69
N SER A 26 2.93 15.03 -16.62
CA SER A 26 3.87 14.11 -17.25
C SER A 26 4.20 12.88 -16.39
N GLU A 27 3.34 12.54 -15.41
CA GLU A 27 3.42 11.23 -14.79
C GLU A 27 3.11 10.17 -15.83
N HIS A 28 4.09 9.32 -16.09
CA HIS A 28 3.92 8.25 -17.04
C HIS A 28 2.82 7.30 -16.54
N PRO A 29 1.87 6.92 -17.40
CA PRO A 29 0.88 5.93 -17.05
C PRO A 29 1.58 4.64 -16.64
N ILE A 30 0.99 3.94 -15.69
CA ILE A 30 1.51 2.67 -15.19
C ILE A 30 1.73 1.67 -16.34
N SER A 31 2.90 1.05 -16.39
CA SER A 31 3.20 -0.04 -17.30
C SER A 31 2.46 -1.31 -16.92
N GLU A 32 2.18 -2.20 -17.86
CA GLU A 32 1.56 -3.50 -17.56
C GLU A 32 2.46 -4.34 -16.63
N LYS A 33 3.77 -4.22 -16.75
CA LYS A 33 4.73 -4.88 -15.85
C LYS A 33 4.54 -4.42 -14.38
N THR A 34 4.41 -3.13 -14.16
CA THR A 34 4.19 -2.56 -12.82
C THR A 34 2.83 -2.94 -12.28
N ARG A 35 1.79 -2.92 -13.12
CA ARG A 35 0.44 -3.37 -12.75
C ARG A 35 0.43 -4.83 -12.31
N GLU A 36 1.10 -5.69 -13.04
CA GLU A 36 1.23 -7.12 -12.69
C GLU A 36 2.01 -7.31 -11.40
N GLN A 37 3.06 -6.52 -11.16
CA GLN A 37 3.80 -6.54 -9.89
C GLN A 37 2.90 -6.14 -8.72
N LEU A 38 2.08 -5.10 -8.86
CA LEU A 38 1.11 -4.70 -7.83
C LEU A 38 0.09 -5.78 -7.54
N ARG A 39 -0.44 -6.45 -8.57
CA ARG A 39 -1.36 -7.59 -8.39
C ARG A 39 -0.74 -8.72 -7.58
N LYS A 40 0.52 -9.02 -7.84
CA LYS A 40 1.28 -10.04 -7.08
C LYS A 40 1.51 -9.61 -5.64
N VAL A 41 1.92 -8.37 -5.41
CA VAL A 41 2.10 -7.82 -4.05
C VAL A 41 0.79 -7.87 -3.29
N ARG A 42 -0.30 -7.37 -3.87
CA ARG A 42 -1.64 -7.41 -3.27
C ARG A 42 -2.05 -8.82 -2.86
N LYS A 43 -1.86 -9.80 -3.74
CA LYS A 43 -2.21 -11.21 -3.46
C LYS A 43 -1.44 -11.76 -2.26
N VAL A 44 -0.17 -11.43 -2.15
CA VAL A 44 0.67 -11.86 -1.02
C VAL A 44 0.27 -11.14 0.26
N LEU A 45 -0.04 -9.84 0.19
CA LEU A 45 -0.54 -9.07 1.33
C LEU A 45 -1.89 -9.59 1.85
N LEU A 46 -2.80 -9.95 0.96
CA LEU A 46 -4.09 -10.59 1.34
C LEU A 46 -3.87 -11.90 2.09
N ARG A 47 -2.93 -12.73 1.64
CA ARG A 47 -2.59 -13.99 2.29
C ARG A 47 -1.97 -13.75 3.66
N LEU A 48 -1.04 -12.82 3.76
CA LEU A 48 -0.43 -12.44 5.03
C LEU A 48 -1.46 -11.87 6.01
N HIS A 49 -2.34 -10.99 5.54
CA HIS A 49 -3.42 -10.42 6.35
C HIS A 49 -4.35 -11.51 6.91
N LYS A 50 -4.74 -12.46 6.07
CA LYS A 50 -5.53 -13.61 6.53
C LYS A 50 -4.79 -14.43 7.58
N THR A 51 -3.52 -14.69 7.37
CA THR A 51 -2.68 -15.44 8.34
C THR A 51 -2.58 -14.71 9.68
N LEU A 52 -2.43 -13.40 9.67
CA LEU A 52 -2.40 -12.59 10.89
C LEU A 52 -3.77 -12.53 11.60
N LEU A 53 -4.86 -12.47 10.84
CA LEU A 53 -6.21 -12.56 11.41
C LEU A 53 -6.45 -13.92 12.06
N ASP A 54 -6.05 -15.00 11.43
CA ASP A 54 -6.17 -16.36 11.99
C ASP A 54 -5.31 -16.52 13.25
N PHE A 55 -4.11 -15.94 13.28
CA PHE A 55 -3.22 -15.89 14.45
C PHE A 55 -3.88 -15.14 15.61
N GLU A 56 -4.41 -13.95 15.36
CA GLU A 56 -5.09 -13.15 16.38
C GLU A 56 -6.41 -13.77 16.85
N ARG A 57 -7.12 -14.46 15.96
CA ARG A 57 -8.32 -15.22 16.32
C ARG A 57 -8.01 -16.26 17.39
N VAL A 58 -6.97 -17.05 17.20
CA VAL A 58 -6.56 -18.05 18.17
C VAL A 58 -6.20 -17.43 19.51
N ALA A 59 -5.48 -16.31 19.51
CA ALA A 59 -5.12 -15.56 20.70
C ALA A 59 -6.38 -15.01 21.41
N TYR A 60 -7.29 -14.41 20.66
CA TYR A 60 -8.56 -13.90 21.17
C TYR A 60 -9.40 -14.99 21.83
N GLU A 61 -9.55 -16.15 21.18
CA GLU A 61 -10.34 -17.27 21.72
C GLU A 61 -9.75 -17.89 22.99
N ARG A 62 -8.47 -17.68 23.28
CA ARG A 62 -7.85 -18.11 24.55
C ARG A 62 -8.26 -17.23 25.73
N GLU A 63 -8.50 -15.96 25.49
CA GLU A 63 -8.82 -14.96 26.52
C GLU A 63 -10.33 -14.65 26.60
N HIS A 64 -11.06 -14.97 25.55
CA HIS A 64 -12.48 -14.70 25.40
C HIS A 64 -13.24 -15.98 24.99
N SER A 65 -14.50 -15.83 24.61
CA SER A 65 -15.31 -16.94 24.10
C SER A 65 -14.89 -17.32 22.66
N LYS A 66 -15.18 -18.57 22.28
CA LYS A 66 -14.97 -19.04 20.92
C LYS A 66 -15.82 -18.28 19.91
N ILE A 67 -15.23 -17.97 18.78
CA ILE A 67 -15.91 -17.35 17.63
C ILE A 67 -16.63 -18.45 16.86
N THR A 68 -17.96 -18.38 16.79
CA THR A 68 -18.80 -19.47 16.33
C THR A 68 -19.05 -19.51 14.83
N ASN A 69 -18.90 -18.37 14.16
CA ASN A 69 -19.17 -18.24 12.71
C ASN A 69 -18.38 -17.10 12.08
N SER A 70 -18.36 -17.10 10.73
CA SER A 70 -17.62 -16.12 9.94
C SER A 70 -18.14 -14.68 10.07
N TYR A 71 -19.45 -14.51 10.29
CA TYR A 71 -20.06 -13.18 10.49
C TYR A 71 -19.59 -12.55 11.81
N GLU A 72 -19.62 -13.32 12.88
CA GLU A 72 -19.10 -12.90 14.18
C GLU A 72 -17.61 -12.52 14.08
N PHE A 73 -16.81 -13.36 13.41
CA PHE A 73 -15.40 -13.07 13.21
C PHE A 73 -15.17 -11.79 12.41
N LEU A 74 -15.89 -11.60 11.31
CA LEU A 74 -15.80 -10.39 10.51
C LEU A 74 -16.15 -9.13 11.33
N ASN A 75 -17.22 -9.21 12.12
CA ASN A 75 -17.63 -8.10 12.99
C ASN A 75 -16.55 -7.76 14.03
N LEU A 76 -15.96 -8.76 14.68
CA LEU A 76 -14.85 -8.57 15.61
C LEU A 76 -13.63 -7.98 14.92
N ALA A 77 -13.23 -8.51 13.76
CA ALA A 77 -12.08 -8.01 13.01
C ALA A 77 -12.24 -6.53 12.59
N MET A 78 -13.46 -6.11 12.30
CA MET A 78 -13.75 -4.73 11.89
C MET A 78 -13.90 -3.75 13.07
N HIS A 79 -14.43 -4.18 14.20
CA HIS A 79 -14.88 -3.25 15.25
C HIS A 79 -14.23 -3.47 16.60
N ASN A 80 -13.67 -4.65 16.89
CA ASN A 80 -13.08 -4.94 18.19
C ASN A 80 -11.64 -4.36 18.27
N PRO A 81 -11.28 -3.65 19.36
CA PRO A 81 -9.94 -3.11 19.58
C PRO A 81 -8.81 -4.14 19.52
N TRP A 82 -9.09 -5.41 19.81
CA TRP A 82 -8.12 -6.50 19.71
C TRP A 82 -7.48 -6.61 18.33
N PHE A 83 -8.29 -6.46 17.27
CA PHE A 83 -7.87 -6.58 15.88
C PHE A 83 -7.46 -5.24 15.25
N ALA A 84 -7.61 -4.13 15.97
CA ALA A 84 -7.45 -2.78 15.41
C ALA A 84 -6.05 -2.51 14.83
N TRP A 85 -5.02 -3.15 15.34
CA TRP A 85 -3.66 -2.98 14.85
C TRP A 85 -3.45 -3.48 13.43
N LEU A 86 -4.29 -4.42 12.94
CA LEU A 86 -4.25 -4.94 11.57
C LEU A 86 -4.86 -3.97 10.55
N ARG A 87 -5.49 -2.90 11.00
CA ARG A 87 -6.20 -1.94 10.12
C ARG A 87 -5.28 -1.30 9.08
N HIS A 88 -4.07 -0.92 9.45
CA HIS A 88 -3.11 -0.35 8.51
C HIS A 88 -2.81 -1.26 7.31
N LEU A 89 -2.70 -2.56 7.55
CA LEU A 89 -2.51 -3.52 6.47
C LEU A 89 -3.77 -3.66 5.62
N SER A 90 -4.95 -3.68 6.23
CA SER A 90 -6.23 -3.70 5.51
C SER A 90 -6.41 -2.48 4.61
N GLU A 91 -6.14 -1.29 5.13
CA GLU A 91 -6.22 -0.02 4.40
C GLU A 91 -5.28 -0.01 3.18
N LEU A 92 -4.04 -0.45 3.37
CA LEU A 92 -3.07 -0.55 2.27
C LEU A 92 -3.52 -1.53 1.18
N ILE A 93 -4.12 -2.65 1.55
CA ILE A 93 -4.67 -3.62 0.59
C ILE A 93 -5.83 -2.99 -0.19
N VAL A 94 -6.72 -2.25 0.47
CA VAL A 94 -7.82 -1.54 -0.19
C VAL A 94 -7.30 -0.49 -1.17
N GLU A 95 -6.32 0.31 -0.78
CA GLU A 95 -5.69 1.29 -1.67
C GLU A 95 -5.08 0.62 -2.92
N MET A 96 -4.45 -0.54 -2.75
CA MET A 96 -3.93 -1.31 -3.89
C MET A 96 -5.05 -1.87 -4.78
N ASP A 97 -6.14 -2.35 -4.19
CA ASP A 97 -7.31 -2.82 -4.93
C ASP A 97 -7.89 -1.69 -5.80
N GLU A 98 -8.16 -0.55 -5.19
CA GLU A 98 -8.69 0.63 -5.89
C GLU A 98 -7.77 1.09 -7.01
N PHE A 99 -6.45 1.09 -6.77
CA PHE A 99 -5.47 1.49 -7.78
C PHE A 99 -5.39 0.51 -8.97
N VAL A 100 -5.41 -0.79 -8.70
CA VAL A 100 -5.30 -1.83 -9.74
C VAL A 100 -6.58 -1.91 -10.58
N ASP A 101 -7.74 -1.73 -9.96
CA ASP A 101 -9.05 -1.90 -10.57
C ASP A 101 -9.62 -0.57 -11.13
N ALA A 102 -8.90 0.56 -10.98
CA ALA A 102 -9.31 1.84 -11.51
C ALA A 102 -9.45 1.82 -13.06
N HIS A 103 -10.52 2.42 -13.56
CA HIS A 103 -10.76 2.56 -15.02
C HIS A 103 -9.72 3.45 -15.70
N GLU A 104 -9.27 4.50 -15.00
CA GLU A 104 -8.18 5.35 -15.47
C GLU A 104 -6.84 4.82 -14.96
N PRO A 105 -5.82 4.72 -15.80
CA PRO A 105 -4.52 4.25 -15.38
C PRO A 105 -3.91 5.23 -14.38
N GLY A 106 -3.50 4.72 -13.22
CA GLY A 106 -2.72 5.46 -12.25
C GLY A 106 -1.29 5.71 -12.75
N SER A 107 -0.50 6.42 -11.95
CA SER A 107 0.88 6.75 -12.30
C SER A 107 1.88 5.70 -11.77
N GLU A 108 3.04 5.60 -12.45
CA GLU A 108 4.16 4.78 -11.99
C GLU A 108 4.66 5.22 -10.60
N SER A 109 4.64 6.52 -10.30
CA SER A 109 5.06 7.04 -8.99
C SER A 109 4.12 6.59 -7.87
N THR A 110 2.81 6.60 -8.09
CA THR A 110 1.83 6.10 -7.12
C THR A 110 1.98 4.59 -6.88
N ALA A 111 2.18 3.83 -7.95
CA ALA A 111 2.44 2.39 -7.84
C ALA A 111 3.70 2.09 -7.02
N ALA A 112 4.79 2.79 -7.30
CA ALA A 112 6.04 2.66 -6.55
C ALA A 112 5.87 3.04 -5.08
N ALA A 113 5.09 4.08 -4.78
CA ALA A 113 4.77 4.50 -3.41
C ALA A 113 4.00 3.42 -2.64
N LEU A 114 3.00 2.78 -3.25
CA LEU A 114 2.25 1.68 -2.63
C LEU A 114 3.14 0.46 -2.31
N ILE A 115 4.05 0.12 -3.21
CA ILE A 115 5.02 -0.96 -2.98
C ILE A 115 5.97 -0.60 -1.83
N GLU A 116 6.45 0.64 -1.78
CA GLU A 116 7.36 1.10 -0.73
C GLU A 116 6.65 1.20 0.63
N GLN A 117 5.41 1.65 0.68
CA GLN A 117 4.59 1.63 1.89
C GLN A 117 4.43 0.22 2.44
N SER A 118 4.21 -0.77 1.56
CA SER A 118 4.16 -2.17 1.96
C SER A 118 5.46 -2.64 2.59
N ARG A 119 6.58 -2.26 1.99
CA ARG A 119 7.92 -2.61 2.48
C ARG A 119 8.20 -2.01 3.84
N ILE A 120 7.87 -0.73 4.04
CA ILE A 120 8.04 -0.03 5.32
C ILE A 120 7.15 -0.65 6.38
N LEU A 121 5.86 -0.84 6.07
CA LEU A 121 4.89 -1.39 7.02
C LEU A 121 5.29 -2.80 7.50
N LEU A 122 5.76 -3.65 6.60
CA LEU A 122 6.11 -5.04 6.89
C LEU A 122 7.59 -5.25 7.25
N THR A 123 8.32 -4.19 7.58
CA THR A 123 9.64 -4.29 8.18
C THR A 123 9.48 -4.59 9.67
N PRO A 124 9.83 -5.80 10.14
CA PRO A 124 9.65 -6.15 11.54
C PRO A 124 10.66 -5.39 12.40
N THR A 125 10.20 -4.77 13.47
CA THR A 125 11.07 -4.09 14.42
C THR A 125 10.44 -4.01 15.80
N GLU A 126 11.24 -4.23 16.83
CA GLU A 126 10.82 -4.09 18.23
C GLU A 126 10.53 -2.64 18.64
N SER A 127 11.17 -1.69 17.96
CA SER A 127 11.11 -0.26 18.31
C SER A 127 10.26 0.59 17.36
N GLY A 128 9.53 -0.04 16.43
CA GLY A 128 8.68 0.64 15.46
C GLY A 128 7.35 1.13 16.03
N ASN A 129 6.42 1.44 15.13
CA ASN A 129 5.04 1.74 15.49
C ASN A 129 4.32 0.50 16.06
N GLU A 130 3.07 0.66 16.49
CA GLU A 130 2.30 -0.44 17.09
C GLU A 130 2.19 -1.65 16.15
N PHE A 131 1.89 -1.41 14.87
CA PHE A 131 1.81 -2.48 13.88
C PHE A 131 3.13 -3.25 13.77
N GLN A 132 4.24 -2.55 13.59
CA GLN A 132 5.57 -3.16 13.41
C GLN A 132 5.98 -3.99 14.62
N ARG A 133 5.73 -3.50 15.84
CA ARG A 133 6.03 -4.24 17.08
C ARG A 133 5.19 -5.51 17.20
N ARG A 134 3.88 -5.42 16.95
CA ARG A 134 2.98 -6.59 17.00
C ARG A 134 3.28 -7.58 15.89
N TYR A 135 3.60 -7.07 14.71
CA TYR A 135 4.04 -7.89 13.59
C TYR A 135 5.34 -8.65 13.91
N PHE A 136 6.32 -7.95 14.48
CA PHE A 136 7.55 -8.58 14.96
C PHE A 136 7.24 -9.69 15.97
N ALA A 137 6.39 -9.43 16.96
CA ALA A 137 6.00 -10.42 17.96
C ALA A 137 5.29 -11.63 17.34
N SER A 138 4.43 -11.43 16.34
CA SER A 138 3.74 -12.52 15.64
C SER A 138 4.70 -13.43 14.88
N LEU A 139 5.75 -12.87 14.29
CA LEU A 139 6.83 -13.62 13.62
C LEU A 139 7.61 -14.51 14.59
N GLN A 140 7.72 -14.10 15.87
CA GLN A 140 8.38 -14.92 16.89
C GLN A 140 7.49 -16.07 17.39
N GLN A 141 6.18 -16.00 17.20
CA GLN A 141 5.21 -16.93 17.77
C GLN A 141 4.56 -17.86 16.76
N SER A 142 4.53 -17.52 15.48
CA SER A 142 3.80 -18.27 14.44
C SER A 142 4.67 -18.59 13.24
N PRO A 143 4.98 -19.87 13.00
CA PRO A 143 5.66 -20.32 11.77
C PRO A 143 4.88 -19.96 10.50
N GLU A 144 3.55 -19.95 10.56
CA GLU A 144 2.69 -19.60 9.42
C GLU A 144 2.88 -18.13 9.03
N VAL A 145 3.01 -17.24 10.00
CA VAL A 145 3.32 -15.81 9.75
C VAL A 145 4.71 -15.66 9.14
N VAL A 146 5.70 -16.42 9.61
CA VAL A 146 7.06 -16.43 9.02
C VAL A 146 7.03 -16.88 7.56
N VAL A 147 6.27 -17.91 7.23
CA VAL A 147 6.14 -18.39 5.84
C VAL A 147 5.49 -17.31 4.96
N ALA A 148 4.40 -16.70 5.40
CA ALA A 148 3.73 -15.64 4.67
C ALA A 148 4.61 -14.39 4.50
N HIS A 149 5.37 -14.01 5.53
CA HIS A 149 6.38 -12.95 5.45
C HIS A 149 7.46 -13.26 4.43
N SER A 150 7.95 -14.50 4.40
CA SER A 150 8.99 -14.94 3.47
C SER A 150 8.53 -14.86 2.01
N GLU A 151 7.26 -15.16 1.72
CA GLU A 151 6.67 -15.00 0.39
C GLU A 151 6.70 -13.52 -0.04
N PHE A 152 6.32 -12.62 0.85
CA PHE A 152 6.36 -11.17 0.61
C PHE A 152 7.79 -10.67 0.38
N ALA A 153 8.73 -11.03 1.27
CA ALA A 153 10.13 -10.62 1.18
C ALA A 153 10.79 -11.11 -0.12
N ARG A 154 10.45 -12.31 -0.56
CA ARG A 154 10.95 -12.90 -1.80
C ARG A 154 10.44 -12.16 -3.04
N LEU A 155 9.19 -11.72 -3.00
CA LEU A 155 8.56 -10.99 -4.10
C LEU A 155 9.17 -9.60 -4.31
N LEU A 156 9.46 -8.87 -3.22
CA LEU A 156 9.98 -7.50 -3.29
C LEU A 156 11.51 -7.43 -3.33
N GLY A 157 12.19 -8.52 -2.99
CA GLY A 157 13.64 -8.54 -2.80
C GLY A 157 14.08 -7.72 -1.57
N PRO A 158 15.40 -7.64 -1.31
CA PRO A 158 15.94 -6.86 -0.22
C PRO A 158 15.56 -5.38 -0.38
N ALA A 159 15.27 -4.72 0.75
CA ALA A 159 15.04 -3.29 0.75
C ALA A 159 16.19 -2.59 0.03
N ARG A 160 15.88 -1.79 -0.99
CA ARG A 160 16.87 -0.92 -1.60
C ARG A 160 17.24 0.11 -0.54
N LEU A 161 18.35 -0.13 0.13
CA LEU A 161 18.99 0.91 0.92
C LEU A 161 19.26 2.05 -0.06
N SER A 162 18.52 3.15 0.09
CA SER A 162 18.87 4.39 -0.57
C SER A 162 20.30 4.67 -0.19
N LYS A 163 21.22 4.54 -1.14
CA LYS A 163 22.57 5.05 -0.96
C LYS A 163 22.39 6.55 -0.75
N GLN A 164 22.36 6.97 0.50
CA GLN A 164 22.64 8.36 0.80
C GLN A 164 24.08 8.59 0.34
N VAL A 165 24.19 9.18 -0.83
CA VAL A 165 25.45 9.73 -1.30
C VAL A 165 25.69 10.97 -0.45
N HIS A 166 26.61 10.85 0.46
CA HIS A 166 27.22 11.99 1.11
C HIS A 166 28.22 12.64 0.18
#